data_1b6a1cc5c82b12d0baed345c0da3f0a8
#
_entry.id   1b6a1cc5c82b12d0baed345c0da3f0a8
#
_cell.length_a   1.000
_cell.length_b   1.000
_cell.length_c   1.000
_cell.angle_alpha   90.00
_cell.angle_beta   90.00
_cell.angle_gamma   90.00
#
_symmetry.space_group_name_H-M   'P 1'
#
loop_
_entity.id
_entity.type
_entity.pdbx_description
1 polymer ?
#
loop_
_entity_poly.entity_id
_entity_poly.type
_entity_poly.pdbx_seq_one_letter_code
_entity_poly.pdbx_strand_id
1 'polypeptide(L)'
;MNIFHRKSLLAACIAAMMGLHGYAQKNEASPRLSDYFSPATTNTMSPDSEGFIQRWLLLEPIDKPNRSNTVFTDSYIREAFATEYFPNQFTVLPKDGDKVKVGKQKLTWHALDSKLFNVKLFRFASGLKKQVYGVLFWAVTVIECPEDMENIRM
;
A
#
# COMPACT_ATOMS: atom_id res chain seq x y z
N MET A 1 -2.66 75.97 -2.44
CA MET A 1 -3.25 75.63 -1.17
C MET A 1 -3.64 74.14 -1.24
N ASN A 2 -3.02 73.33 -0.42
CA ASN A 2 -2.82 71.88 -0.55
C ASN A 2 -4.09 71.06 -0.30
N ILE A 3 -4.45 70.28 -1.30
CA ILE A 3 -5.40 69.16 -1.18
C ILE A 3 -4.73 67.92 -1.78
N PHE A 4 -3.71 67.44 -1.12
CA PHE A 4 -3.18 66.11 -1.36
C PHE A 4 -2.70 65.58 0.02
N HIS A 5 -3.48 64.68 0.61
CA HIS A 5 -2.98 63.71 1.63
C HIS A 5 -4.13 63.06 2.40
N ARG A 6 -5.10 62.51 1.70
CA ARG A 6 -6.13 61.67 2.42
C ARG A 6 -6.55 60.40 1.73
N LYS A 7 -5.80 59.91 0.72
CA LYS A 7 -6.16 58.67 0.02
C LYS A 7 -5.19 57.50 0.21
N SER A 8 -4.10 57.69 0.96
CA SER A 8 -3.10 56.63 1.10
C SER A 8 -3.18 55.80 2.39
N LEU A 9 -4.07 56.11 3.33
CA LEU A 9 -4.17 55.36 4.58
C LEU A 9 -5.25 54.25 4.60
N LEU A 10 -6.17 54.22 3.62
CA LEU A 10 -7.23 53.21 3.58
C LEU A 10 -6.81 51.94 2.80
N ALA A 11 -5.79 52.00 1.98
CA ALA A 11 -5.31 50.85 1.22
C ALA A 11 -4.40 49.89 2.02
N ALA A 12 -3.78 50.38 3.09
CA ALA A 12 -2.86 49.58 3.89
C ALA A 12 -3.55 48.63 4.91
N CYS A 13 -4.79 48.92 5.30
CA CYS A 13 -5.50 48.10 6.28
C CYS A 13 -6.25 46.90 5.70
N ILE A 14 -6.50 46.87 4.39
CA ILE A 14 -7.19 45.73 3.74
C ILE A 14 -6.21 44.60 3.38
N ALA A 15 -4.94 44.88 3.18
CA ALA A 15 -3.92 43.88 2.87
C ALA A 15 -3.49 43.04 4.10
N ALA A 16 -3.74 43.53 5.29
CA ALA A 16 -3.33 42.85 6.54
C ALA A 16 -4.34 41.82 7.07
N MET A 17 -5.57 41.76 6.52
CA MET A 17 -6.57 40.81 6.98
C MET A 17 -6.75 39.56 6.07
N MET A 18 -6.02 39.44 4.98
CA MET A 18 -6.07 38.25 4.11
C MET A 18 -4.94 37.24 4.38
N GLY A 19 -4.17 37.42 5.42
CA GLY A 19 -2.93 36.67 5.69
C GLY A 19 -2.99 35.58 6.75
N LEU A 20 -4.13 35.18 7.28
CA LEU A 20 -4.17 34.24 8.42
C LEU A 20 -5.26 33.14 8.30
N HIS A 21 -5.49 32.63 7.12
CA HIS A 21 -6.08 31.31 6.97
C HIS A 21 -5.04 30.36 6.38
N GLY A 22 -3.90 30.26 7.01
CA GLY A 22 -3.04 29.12 6.88
C GLY A 22 -3.80 27.94 7.50
N TYR A 23 -4.48 27.17 6.66
CA TYR A 23 -4.88 25.82 7.06
C TYR A 23 -3.59 25.13 7.47
N ALA A 24 -3.40 24.96 8.76
CA ALA A 24 -2.40 24.05 9.27
C ALA A 24 -2.79 22.68 8.72
N GLN A 25 -2.22 22.33 7.58
CA GLN A 25 -2.26 20.97 7.07
C GLN A 25 -1.59 20.15 8.16
N LYS A 26 -2.40 19.45 8.94
CA LYS A 26 -1.93 18.51 9.93
C LYS A 26 -1.02 17.58 9.17
N ASN A 27 0.29 17.70 9.36
CA ASN A 27 1.26 16.73 8.86
C ASN A 27 0.96 15.41 9.59
N GLU A 28 -0.01 14.68 9.09
CA GLU A 28 -0.17 13.30 9.49
C GLU A 28 1.09 12.58 9.04
N ALA A 29 1.87 12.15 10.01
CA ALA A 29 3.07 11.38 9.75
C ALA A 29 2.68 10.21 8.82
N SER A 30 3.41 10.07 7.72
CA SER A 30 3.17 8.95 6.79
C SER A 30 3.13 7.64 7.59
N PRO A 31 2.12 6.78 7.38
CA PRO A 31 1.97 5.56 8.14
C PRO A 31 3.23 4.69 7.98
N ARG A 32 3.77 4.23 9.10
CA ARG A 32 4.93 3.33 9.12
C ARG A 32 4.47 1.90 8.91
N LEU A 33 5.33 1.06 8.35
CA LEU A 33 5.04 -0.37 8.19
C LEU A 33 4.67 -1.01 9.54
N SER A 34 5.41 -0.67 10.58
CA SER A 34 5.21 -1.17 11.94
C SER A 34 3.85 -0.82 12.57
N ASP A 35 3.10 0.13 12.00
CA ASP A 35 1.76 0.47 12.52
C ASP A 35 0.73 -0.60 12.13
N TYR A 36 0.98 -1.34 11.05
CA TYR A 36 0.05 -2.32 10.47
C TYR A 36 0.59 -3.76 10.44
N PHE A 37 1.90 -3.93 10.52
CA PHE A 37 2.56 -5.21 10.37
C PHE A 37 3.65 -5.41 11.41
N SER A 38 3.87 -6.65 11.79
CA SER A 38 5.05 -7.10 12.54
C SER A 38 5.85 -8.09 11.68
N PRO A 39 7.18 -8.12 11.78
CA PRO A 39 7.97 -9.18 11.16
C PRO A 39 7.53 -10.55 11.68
N ALA A 40 7.47 -11.55 10.82
CA ALA A 40 7.24 -12.93 11.23
C ALA A 40 8.46 -13.45 12.01
N THR A 41 8.25 -13.85 13.24
CA THR A 41 9.33 -14.33 14.15
C THR A 41 9.33 -15.83 14.36
N THR A 42 8.27 -16.52 13.91
CA THR A 42 8.11 -17.98 14.05
C THR A 42 7.84 -18.59 12.67
N ASN A 43 8.10 -19.88 12.51
CA ASN A 43 7.85 -20.59 11.25
C ASN A 43 6.36 -20.73 10.94
N THR A 44 5.53 -20.89 11.98
CA THR A 44 4.09 -21.07 11.87
C THR A 44 3.35 -20.07 12.74
N MET A 45 2.11 -19.77 12.38
CA MET A 45 1.18 -18.94 13.13
C MET A 45 -0.23 -19.51 12.95
N SER A 46 -0.92 -19.75 14.05
CA SER A 46 -2.35 -20.11 13.99
C SER A 46 -3.18 -18.90 13.54
N PRO A 47 -4.34 -19.13 12.87
CA PRO A 47 -5.33 -18.09 12.68
C PRO A 47 -5.71 -17.43 14.02
N ASP A 48 -6.22 -16.23 13.99
CA ASP A 48 -6.72 -15.56 15.20
C ASP A 48 -7.98 -16.24 15.75
N SER A 49 -8.52 -15.72 16.85
CA SER A 49 -9.72 -16.27 17.51
C SER A 49 -10.99 -16.27 16.63
N GLU A 50 -10.98 -15.47 15.57
CA GLU A 50 -12.09 -15.37 14.60
C GLU A 50 -11.80 -16.17 13.33
N GLY A 51 -10.63 -16.82 13.23
CA GLY A 51 -10.22 -17.66 12.10
C GLY A 51 -9.53 -16.90 10.97
N PHE A 52 -9.14 -15.64 11.15
CA PHE A 52 -8.43 -14.89 10.12
C PHE A 52 -6.95 -15.26 10.06
N ILE A 53 -6.45 -15.44 8.83
CA ILE A 53 -5.03 -15.69 8.56
C ILE A 53 -4.32 -14.35 8.48
N GLN A 54 -3.40 -14.12 9.39
CA GLN A 54 -2.67 -12.87 9.49
C GLN A 54 -1.24 -12.94 8.94
N ARG A 55 -0.67 -14.16 8.80
CA ARG A 55 0.68 -14.38 8.29
C ARG A 55 0.72 -14.50 6.78
N TRP A 56 1.54 -13.64 6.17
CA TRP A 56 1.68 -13.59 4.72
C TRP A 56 3.12 -13.31 4.30
N LEU A 57 3.49 -13.87 3.17
CA LEU A 57 4.66 -13.48 2.39
C LEU A 57 4.19 -12.49 1.34
N LEU A 58 4.60 -11.24 1.47
CA LEU A 58 4.18 -10.13 0.63
C LEU A 58 5.34 -9.70 -0.26
N LEU A 59 5.12 -9.71 -1.58
CA LEU A 59 6.07 -9.17 -2.54
C LEU A 59 5.92 -7.64 -2.60
N GLU A 60 7.04 -6.92 -2.67
CA GLU A 60 7.02 -5.51 -3.00
C GLU A 60 6.21 -5.26 -4.28
N PRO A 61 5.52 -4.10 -4.40
CA PRO A 61 4.59 -3.83 -5.49
C PRO A 61 5.24 -3.97 -6.88
N ILE A 62 4.57 -4.70 -7.77
CA ILE A 62 4.92 -4.80 -9.19
C ILE A 62 4.32 -3.61 -9.93
N ASP A 63 5.13 -2.82 -10.61
CA ASP A 63 4.63 -1.70 -11.41
C ASP A 63 3.76 -2.21 -12.57
N LYS A 64 2.52 -1.77 -12.59
CA LYS A 64 1.58 -1.97 -13.71
C LYS A 64 0.83 -0.67 -13.98
N PRO A 65 1.52 0.34 -14.51
CA PRO A 65 0.89 1.63 -14.74
C PRO A 65 -0.22 1.49 -15.77
N ASN A 66 -1.44 1.79 -15.34
CA ASN A 66 -2.56 2.01 -16.24
C ASN A 66 -2.73 3.50 -16.44
N ARG A 67 -2.21 4.02 -17.53
CA ARG A 67 -2.29 5.44 -17.89
C ARG A 67 -3.49 5.77 -18.77
N SER A 68 -4.28 4.78 -19.17
CA SER A 68 -5.49 5.02 -19.94
C SER A 68 -6.66 5.31 -19.01
N ASN A 69 -7.53 6.22 -19.41
CA ASN A 69 -8.83 6.43 -18.77
C ASN A 69 -9.80 5.26 -19.02
N THR A 70 -9.30 4.14 -19.52
CA THR A 70 -10.07 2.91 -19.64
C THR A 70 -10.37 2.39 -18.26
N VAL A 71 -11.63 2.35 -17.96
CA VAL A 71 -12.20 1.69 -16.80
C VAL A 71 -11.57 0.30 -16.67
N PHE A 72 -11.35 -0.18 -15.46
CA PHE A 72 -10.99 -1.57 -15.18
C PHE A 72 -12.00 -2.49 -15.86
N THR A 73 -11.63 -3.01 -17.01
CA THR A 73 -12.45 -3.98 -17.72
C THR A 73 -12.11 -5.38 -17.24
N ASP A 74 -13.06 -6.29 -17.36
CA ASP A 74 -12.81 -7.70 -17.03
C ASP A 74 -11.61 -8.28 -17.78
N SER A 75 -11.41 -7.88 -19.03
CA SER A 75 -10.25 -8.30 -19.83
C SER A 75 -8.95 -7.82 -19.23
N TYR A 76 -8.87 -6.57 -18.79
CA TYR A 76 -7.68 -6.02 -18.12
C TYR A 76 -7.35 -6.77 -16.83
N ILE A 77 -8.37 -7.07 -16.02
CA ILE A 77 -8.19 -7.78 -14.75
C ILE A 77 -7.75 -9.22 -15.02
N ARG A 78 -8.41 -9.92 -15.95
CA ARG A 78 -8.04 -11.29 -16.32
C ARG A 78 -6.62 -11.39 -16.85
N GLU A 79 -6.21 -10.48 -17.72
CA GLU A 79 -4.85 -10.42 -18.23
C GLU A 79 -3.84 -10.14 -17.09
N ALA A 80 -4.15 -9.21 -16.20
CA ALA A 80 -3.30 -8.88 -15.08
C ALA A 80 -3.03 -10.09 -14.17
N PHE A 81 -4.05 -10.90 -13.90
CA PHE A 81 -3.90 -12.09 -13.06
C PHE A 81 -3.36 -13.32 -13.80
N ALA A 82 -3.57 -13.42 -15.12
CA ALA A 82 -3.06 -14.53 -15.91
C ALA A 82 -1.59 -14.34 -16.34
N THR A 83 -1.07 -13.11 -16.28
CA THR A 83 0.30 -12.81 -16.69
C THR A 83 1.29 -13.31 -15.65
N GLU A 84 2.28 -14.09 -16.09
CA GLU A 84 3.42 -14.47 -15.25
C GLU A 84 4.47 -13.34 -15.30
N TYR A 85 4.62 -12.61 -14.23
CA TYR A 85 5.56 -11.49 -14.12
C TYR A 85 6.97 -11.92 -13.74
N PHE A 86 7.10 -13.09 -13.11
CA PHE A 86 8.38 -13.69 -12.72
C PHE A 86 8.25 -15.22 -12.71
N PRO A 87 9.37 -15.97 -12.91
CA PRO A 87 9.35 -17.43 -12.98
C PRO A 87 8.69 -18.07 -11.75
N ASN A 88 7.87 -19.09 -12.01
CA ASN A 88 7.16 -19.87 -11.00
C ASN A 88 6.21 -19.05 -10.11
N GLN A 89 5.72 -17.92 -10.60
CA GLN A 89 4.84 -17.02 -9.84
C GLN A 89 3.67 -17.74 -9.16
N PHE A 90 3.06 -18.70 -9.83
CA PHE A 90 1.88 -19.41 -9.34
C PHE A 90 2.18 -20.59 -8.41
N THR A 91 3.44 -20.94 -8.24
CA THR A 91 3.88 -22.09 -7.43
C THR A 91 4.99 -21.75 -6.44
N VAL A 92 5.42 -20.48 -6.41
CA VAL A 92 6.53 -20.06 -5.57
C VAL A 92 6.16 -20.13 -4.09
N LEU A 93 7.06 -20.69 -3.30
CA LEU A 93 7.04 -20.64 -1.83
C LEU A 93 8.26 -19.84 -1.36
N PRO A 94 8.15 -18.51 -1.31
CA PRO A 94 9.27 -17.65 -1.00
C PRO A 94 9.60 -17.64 0.49
N LYS A 95 10.81 -17.15 0.81
CA LYS A 95 11.22 -16.85 2.18
C LYS A 95 11.39 -15.35 2.37
N ASP A 96 11.41 -14.92 3.63
CA ASP A 96 11.73 -13.54 3.96
C ASP A 96 13.07 -13.12 3.37
N GLY A 97 13.10 -11.96 2.71
CA GLY A 97 14.28 -11.43 2.06
C GLY A 97 14.61 -11.99 0.67
N ASP A 98 13.89 -13.01 0.19
CA ASP A 98 14.04 -13.51 -1.18
C ASP A 98 13.77 -12.39 -2.18
N LYS A 99 14.48 -12.47 -3.32
CA LYS A 99 14.40 -11.43 -4.35
C LYS A 99 13.98 -12.00 -5.69
N VAL A 100 13.09 -11.29 -6.36
CA VAL A 100 12.70 -11.59 -7.73
C VAL A 100 12.92 -10.40 -8.63
N LYS A 101 13.14 -10.67 -9.92
CA LYS A 101 13.28 -9.63 -10.96
C LYS A 101 12.01 -9.61 -11.78
N VAL A 102 11.35 -8.45 -11.84
CA VAL A 102 10.16 -8.22 -12.67
C VAL A 102 10.47 -7.07 -13.62
N GLY A 103 10.69 -7.39 -14.88
CA GLY A 103 11.15 -6.38 -15.84
C GLY A 103 12.45 -5.70 -15.39
N LYS A 104 12.39 -4.41 -15.11
CA LYS A 104 13.53 -3.62 -14.59
C LYS A 104 13.57 -3.54 -13.05
N GLN A 105 12.51 -3.98 -12.38
CA GLN A 105 12.43 -3.94 -10.92
C GLN A 105 13.13 -5.14 -10.29
N LYS A 106 13.77 -4.90 -9.16
CA LYS A 106 14.24 -5.94 -8.23
C LYS A 106 13.42 -5.82 -6.96
N LEU A 107 12.56 -6.79 -6.73
CA LEU A 107 11.58 -6.81 -5.66
C LEU A 107 11.97 -7.80 -4.58
N THR A 108 11.60 -7.51 -3.33
CA THR A 108 11.90 -8.33 -2.16
C THR A 108 10.62 -8.88 -1.57
N TRP A 109 10.66 -10.11 -1.10
CA TRP A 109 9.63 -10.75 -0.31
C TRP A 109 9.79 -10.43 1.17
N HIS A 110 8.68 -10.17 1.85
CA HIS A 110 8.62 -9.85 3.27
C HIS A 110 7.66 -10.79 3.99
N ALA A 111 8.17 -11.54 4.97
CA ALA A 111 7.34 -12.35 5.85
C ALA A 111 6.78 -11.47 6.97
N LEU A 112 5.49 -11.21 6.96
CA LEU A 112 4.84 -10.26 7.84
C LEU A 112 3.56 -10.84 8.46
N ASP A 113 3.32 -10.45 9.71
CA ASP A 113 2.07 -10.67 10.41
C ASP A 113 1.25 -9.38 10.41
N SER A 114 0.04 -9.43 9.85
CA SER A 114 -0.90 -8.31 9.90
C SER A 114 -1.39 -8.11 11.33
N LYS A 115 -1.40 -6.87 11.80
CA LYS A 115 -1.98 -6.49 13.10
C LYS A 115 -3.49 -6.32 13.05
N LEU A 116 -4.09 -6.44 11.88
CA LEU A 116 -5.51 -6.30 11.63
C LEU A 116 -6.04 -7.61 11.06
N PHE A 117 -7.35 -7.83 11.18
CA PHE A 117 -8.03 -8.98 10.59
C PHE A 117 -7.84 -9.06 9.06
N ASN A 118 -7.59 -7.93 8.39
CA ASN A 118 -7.32 -7.87 6.96
C ASN A 118 -5.88 -7.42 6.68
N VAL A 119 -5.31 -7.94 5.60
CA VAL A 119 -3.97 -7.59 5.12
C VAL A 119 -4.06 -6.35 4.24
N LYS A 120 -3.69 -5.21 4.76
CA LYS A 120 -3.76 -3.93 4.03
C LYS A 120 -2.55 -3.71 3.12
N LEU A 121 -2.57 -4.27 1.92
CA LEU A 121 -1.48 -4.20 0.94
C LEU A 121 -1.08 -2.77 0.58
N PHE A 122 -2.05 -1.86 0.51
CA PHE A 122 -1.78 -0.42 0.37
C PHE A 122 -0.87 0.11 1.50
N ARG A 123 -1.12 -0.29 2.76
CA ARG A 123 -0.31 0.12 3.91
C ARG A 123 1.06 -0.55 3.91
N PHE A 124 1.15 -1.76 3.42
CA PHE A 124 2.42 -2.43 3.19
C PHE A 124 3.30 -1.61 2.22
N ALA A 125 2.80 -1.29 1.03
CA ALA A 125 3.55 -0.51 0.04
C ALA A 125 3.92 0.88 0.58
N SER A 126 2.96 1.60 1.17
CA SER A 126 3.18 2.93 1.73
C SER A 126 4.21 2.91 2.86
N GLY A 127 4.16 1.91 3.74
CA GLY A 127 5.12 1.74 4.83
C GLY A 127 6.54 1.47 4.35
N LEU A 128 6.71 0.88 3.18
CA LEU A 128 7.98 0.69 2.49
C LEU A 128 8.39 1.89 1.61
N LYS A 129 7.59 2.96 1.58
CA LYS A 129 7.76 4.13 0.70
C LYS A 129 7.76 3.75 -0.78
N LYS A 130 6.97 2.75 -1.14
CA LYS A 130 6.78 2.27 -2.51
C LYS A 130 5.51 2.86 -3.13
N GLN A 131 5.41 2.74 -4.45
CA GLN A 131 4.22 3.14 -5.21
C GLN A 131 2.99 2.34 -4.74
N VAL A 132 1.85 3.02 -4.63
CA VAL A 132 0.58 2.44 -4.15
C VAL A 132 -0.52 2.43 -5.22
N TYR A 133 -0.33 3.16 -6.31
CA TYR A 133 -1.25 3.23 -7.44
C TYR A 133 -0.60 2.69 -8.71
N GLY A 134 -1.39 2.04 -9.56
CA GLY A 134 -0.88 1.44 -10.79
C GLY A 134 0.12 0.32 -10.51
N VAL A 135 -0.17 -0.50 -9.52
CA VAL A 135 0.65 -1.62 -9.08
C VAL A 135 -0.19 -2.88 -8.92
N LEU A 136 0.47 -4.03 -9.00
CA LEU A 136 -0.08 -5.31 -8.59
C LEU A 136 0.59 -5.75 -7.30
N PHE A 137 -0.18 -6.36 -6.43
CA PHE A 137 0.31 -7.02 -5.23
C PHE A 137 0.29 -8.52 -5.41
N TRP A 138 1.35 -9.18 -4.95
CA TRP A 138 1.42 -10.64 -4.89
C TRP A 138 1.65 -11.05 -3.44
N ALA A 139 0.76 -11.87 -2.93
CA ALA A 139 0.78 -12.35 -1.56
C ALA A 139 0.66 -13.87 -1.54
N VAL A 140 1.45 -14.53 -0.71
CA VAL A 140 1.45 -15.98 -0.53
C VAL A 140 1.28 -16.30 0.94
N THR A 141 0.41 -17.24 1.24
CA THR A 141 0.34 -17.90 2.54
C THR A 141 0.32 -19.41 2.33
N VAL A 142 0.89 -20.15 3.27
CA VAL A 142 0.86 -21.61 3.29
C VAL A 142 -0.04 -22.03 4.43
N ILE A 143 -1.02 -22.87 4.14
CA ILE A 143 -1.95 -23.42 5.12
C ILE A 143 -1.59 -24.88 5.29
N GLU A 144 -1.22 -25.27 6.51
CA GLU A 144 -1.01 -26.64 6.91
C GLU A 144 -2.26 -27.13 7.63
N CYS A 145 -2.88 -28.16 7.08
CA CYS A 145 -4.05 -28.81 7.68
C CYS A 145 -3.63 -30.18 8.21
N PRO A 146 -3.86 -30.49 9.48
CA PRO A 146 -3.50 -31.80 10.06
C PRO A 146 -4.37 -32.94 9.55
N GLU A 147 -5.54 -32.63 9.00
CA GLU A 147 -6.53 -33.56 8.47
C GLU A 147 -7.10 -33.02 7.15
N ASP A 148 -7.68 -33.92 6.36
CA ASP A 148 -8.40 -33.51 5.15
C ASP A 148 -9.61 -32.64 5.54
N MET A 149 -9.65 -31.44 4.99
CA MET A 149 -10.72 -30.49 5.28
C MET A 149 -11.63 -30.35 4.05
N GLU A 150 -12.93 -30.54 4.28
CA GLU A 150 -13.97 -30.30 3.27
C GLU A 150 -14.62 -28.92 3.51
N ASN A 151 -15.16 -28.35 2.43
CA ASN A 151 -15.93 -27.09 2.48
C ASN A 151 -15.16 -25.87 3.02
N ILE A 152 -13.86 -25.77 2.75
CA ILE A 152 -13.07 -24.57 3.06
C ILE A 152 -13.61 -23.41 2.21
N ARG A 153 -13.97 -22.30 2.88
CA ARG A 153 -14.31 -21.03 2.22
C ARG A 153 -13.12 -20.08 2.32
N MET A 154 -12.68 -19.57 1.18
CA MET A 154 -11.67 -18.52 1.09
C MET A 154 -12.28 -17.22 0.56
#